data_120f231154fac10504d0230d082c9cc7
#
_entry.id   120f231154fac10504d0230d082c9cc7
#
_cell.length_a   1.000
_cell.length_b   1.000
_cell.length_c   1.000
_cell.angle_alpha   90.00
_cell.angle_beta   90.00
_cell.angle_gamma   90.00
#
_symmetry.space_group_name_H-M   'P 1'
#
loop_
_entity.id
_entity.type
_entity.pdbx_description
1 polymer ?
#
loop_
_entity_poly.entity_id
_entity_poly.type
_entity_poly.pdbx_seq_one_letter_code
_entity_poly.pdbx_strand_id
1 'polypeptide(L)'
;MAISVENLSVQLQSKDILSGISFRAAQSQTVGLLGPNGSGKSTLMRTLAGLIPAASASICISGDPLSELPRRKLARRLAFVPQHADAEDELTVRDIVALGRTPHRRAFDFWTAEDSAAVNEAIASMKLENLLHRTWHRLSGGERQRCHIARALAQKPDVLLLDEPVNHLDIEFQLELMKLITALPVTVVIALHDLNLAAKYCQQLIILKQGKVIATGSPDSILTPELIQNTWRVKARINQTAFGTLNIQYA
;
A
#
# COMPACT_ATOMS: atom_id res chain seq x y z
N MET A 1 2.58 -9.87 14.52
CA MET A 1 3.11 -8.69 13.85
C MET A 1 3.30 -8.99 12.38
N ALA A 2 2.78 -8.14 11.48
CA ALA A 2 2.99 -8.32 10.05
C ALA A 2 4.24 -7.59 9.56
N ILE A 3 4.47 -6.36 10.05
CA ILE A 3 5.66 -5.57 9.78
C ILE A 3 6.21 -5.01 11.09
N SER A 4 7.51 -5.10 11.30
CA SER A 4 8.22 -4.30 12.28
C SER A 4 9.43 -3.65 11.62
N VAL A 5 9.63 -2.37 11.91
CA VAL A 5 10.74 -1.56 11.41
C VAL A 5 11.38 -0.88 12.61
N GLU A 6 12.69 -1.01 12.76
CA GLU A 6 13.45 -0.40 13.84
C GLU A 6 14.69 0.32 13.27
N ASN A 7 14.78 1.61 13.56
CA ASN A 7 15.87 2.50 13.21
C ASN A 7 16.29 2.49 11.72
N LEU A 8 15.27 2.49 10.83
CA LEU A 8 15.49 2.48 9.39
C LEU A 8 16.00 3.84 8.92
N SER A 9 17.16 3.82 8.27
CA SER A 9 17.73 4.97 7.57
C SER A 9 18.10 4.62 6.13
N VAL A 10 17.84 5.56 5.21
CA VAL A 10 18.09 5.40 3.78
C VAL A 10 18.77 6.64 3.23
N GLN A 11 19.88 6.42 2.54
CA GLN A 11 20.59 7.45 1.78
C GLN A 11 20.49 7.16 0.28
N LEU A 12 20.21 8.19 -0.50
CA LEU A 12 20.22 8.16 -1.96
C LEU A 12 21.09 9.31 -2.47
N GLN A 13 22.09 9.01 -3.29
CA GLN A 13 23.01 10.02 -3.84
C GLN A 13 23.60 10.93 -2.75
N SER A 14 24.09 10.34 -1.67
CA SER A 14 24.66 11.05 -0.50
C SER A 14 23.68 11.96 0.27
N LYS A 15 22.38 11.87 0.01
CA LYS A 15 21.36 12.62 0.73
C LYS A 15 20.56 11.67 1.62
N ASP A 16 20.40 12.04 2.89
CA ASP A 16 19.54 11.33 3.83
C ASP A 16 18.06 11.56 3.42
N ILE A 17 17.41 10.47 3.03
CA ILE A 17 16.00 10.49 2.65
C ILE A 17 15.11 10.03 3.81
N LEU A 18 15.56 9.01 4.53
CA LEU A 18 14.90 8.50 5.75
C LEU A 18 15.92 8.43 6.88
N SER A 19 15.50 8.79 8.08
CA SER A 19 16.37 8.85 9.26
C SER A 19 15.66 8.33 10.50
N GLY A 20 16.10 7.16 11.01
CA GLY A 20 15.64 6.59 12.26
C GLY A 20 14.15 6.20 12.29
N ILE A 21 13.59 5.75 11.17
CA ILE A 21 12.18 5.35 11.05
C ILE A 21 11.95 4.08 11.88
N SER A 22 10.99 4.15 12.80
CA SER A 22 10.56 2.99 13.59
C SER A 22 9.03 2.96 13.67
N PHE A 23 8.43 1.80 13.35
CA PHE A 23 7.00 1.56 13.49
C PHE A 23 6.68 0.07 13.44
N ARG A 24 5.46 -0.27 13.81
CA ARG A 24 4.94 -1.64 13.76
C ARG A 24 3.53 -1.64 13.18
N ALA A 25 3.20 -2.67 12.40
CA ALA A 25 1.85 -2.92 11.89
C ALA A 25 1.39 -4.32 12.36
N ALA A 26 0.17 -4.40 12.87
CA ALA A 26 -0.44 -5.67 13.26
C ALA A 26 -0.91 -6.45 12.04
N GLN A 27 -1.23 -7.74 12.21
CA GLN A 27 -1.84 -8.55 11.15
C GLN A 27 -3.25 -8.02 10.82
N SER A 28 -3.61 -8.11 9.55
CA SER A 28 -4.92 -7.68 9.00
C SER A 28 -5.31 -6.24 9.35
N GLN A 29 -4.30 -5.37 9.54
CA GLN A 29 -4.49 -3.96 9.82
C GLN A 29 -4.25 -3.12 8.57
N THR A 30 -5.07 -2.10 8.34
CA THR A 30 -4.80 -1.06 7.34
C THR A 30 -4.10 0.11 7.99
N VAL A 31 -2.85 0.35 7.57
CA VAL A 31 -1.97 1.41 8.07
C VAL A 31 -1.83 2.49 7.00
N GLY A 32 -2.26 3.70 7.31
CA GLY A 32 -2.11 4.87 6.44
C GLY A 32 -0.74 5.53 6.63
N LEU A 33 0.01 5.67 5.55
CA LEU A 33 1.27 6.40 5.51
C LEU A 33 1.02 7.80 4.93
N LEU A 34 1.14 8.83 5.76
CA LEU A 34 0.81 10.21 5.43
C LEU A 34 2.05 11.11 5.52
N GLY A 35 1.98 12.24 4.86
CA GLY A 35 3.02 13.27 4.90
C GLY A 35 3.05 14.10 3.62
N PRO A 36 3.65 15.30 3.64
CA PRO A 36 3.78 16.14 2.47
C PRO A 36 4.61 15.49 1.36
N ASN A 37 4.54 16.04 0.16
CA ASN A 37 5.39 15.60 -0.95
C ASN A 37 6.88 15.72 -0.56
N GLY A 38 7.67 14.72 -0.94
CA GLY A 38 9.09 14.65 -0.57
C GLY A 38 9.36 14.25 0.88
N SER A 39 8.35 13.84 1.67
CA SER A 39 8.58 13.35 3.05
C SER A 39 9.25 11.98 3.15
N GLY A 40 9.34 11.23 2.04
CA GLY A 40 9.99 9.92 1.99
C GLY A 40 9.03 8.73 1.91
N LYS A 41 7.71 8.92 1.74
CA LYS A 41 6.71 7.83 1.69
C LYS A 41 7.07 6.74 0.67
N SER A 42 7.24 7.10 -0.60
CA SER A 42 7.56 6.13 -1.66
C SER A 42 8.93 5.47 -1.46
N THR A 43 9.91 6.20 -0.88
CA THR A 43 11.20 5.62 -0.53
C THR A 43 11.03 4.57 0.57
N LEU A 44 10.25 4.86 1.62
CA LEU A 44 9.94 3.90 2.67
C LEU A 44 9.26 2.65 2.10
N MET A 45 8.23 2.83 1.26
CA MET A 45 7.49 1.71 0.63
C MET A 45 8.43 0.83 -0.21
N ARG A 46 9.28 1.44 -1.04
CA ARG A 46 10.26 0.71 -1.87
C ARG A 46 11.33 0.00 -1.04
N THR A 47 11.73 0.58 0.10
CA THR A 47 12.67 -0.05 1.02
C THR A 47 12.04 -1.27 1.70
N LEU A 48 10.78 -1.17 2.16
CA LEU A 48 10.03 -2.31 2.71
C LEU A 48 9.83 -3.42 1.68
N ALA A 49 9.66 -3.05 0.41
CA ALA A 49 9.57 -4.00 -0.71
C ALA A 49 10.92 -4.63 -1.10
N GLY A 50 12.03 -4.26 -0.44
CA GLY A 50 13.37 -4.75 -0.76
C GLY A 50 13.93 -4.22 -2.09
N LEU A 51 13.36 -3.13 -2.62
CA LEU A 51 13.78 -2.51 -3.89
C LEU A 51 14.87 -1.45 -3.69
N ILE A 52 14.94 -0.86 -2.50
CA ILE A 52 15.98 0.09 -2.11
C ILE A 52 16.66 -0.46 -0.86
N PRO A 53 18.02 -0.57 -0.84
CA PRO A 53 18.72 -1.02 0.33
C PRO A 53 18.61 0.03 1.46
N ALA A 54 18.49 -0.44 2.70
CA ALA A 54 18.62 0.38 3.89
C ALA A 54 20.09 0.54 4.27
N ALA A 55 20.49 1.73 4.71
CA ALA A 55 21.82 1.96 5.26
C ALA A 55 21.96 1.33 6.65
N SER A 56 20.88 1.39 7.44
CA SER A 56 20.75 0.70 8.72
C SER A 56 19.29 0.39 8.97
N ALA A 57 18.95 -0.82 9.36
CA ALA A 57 17.61 -1.18 9.80
C ALA A 57 17.53 -2.60 10.34
N SER A 58 16.61 -2.83 11.26
CA SER A 58 15.98 -4.12 11.47
C SER A 58 14.57 -4.06 10.90
N ILE A 59 14.32 -4.75 9.79
CA ILE A 59 13.01 -4.86 9.16
C ILE A 59 12.62 -6.33 9.20
N CYS A 60 11.47 -6.65 9.80
CA CYS A 60 10.91 -7.98 9.78
C CYS A 60 9.55 -7.97 9.07
N ILE A 61 9.35 -8.96 8.20
CA ILE A 61 8.07 -9.23 7.51
C ILE A 61 7.56 -10.58 7.99
N SER A 62 6.38 -10.59 8.63
CA SER A 62 5.76 -11.79 9.20
C SER A 62 6.70 -12.58 10.13
N GLY A 63 7.57 -11.84 10.87
CA GLY A 63 8.52 -12.40 11.83
C GLY A 63 9.90 -12.74 11.26
N ASP A 64 10.09 -12.77 9.92
CA ASP A 64 11.38 -13.05 9.31
C ASP A 64 12.13 -11.76 8.96
N PRO A 65 13.45 -11.67 9.27
CA PRO A 65 14.26 -10.51 8.90
C PRO A 65 14.30 -10.34 7.37
N LEU A 66 14.04 -9.12 6.89
CA LEU A 66 14.05 -8.80 5.45
C LEU A 66 15.42 -9.12 4.80
N SER A 67 16.51 -8.89 5.53
CA SER A 67 17.89 -9.16 5.07
C SER A 67 18.16 -10.64 4.79
N GLU A 68 17.41 -11.54 5.42
CA GLU A 68 17.58 -12.99 5.29
C GLU A 68 16.57 -13.61 4.30
N LEU A 69 15.60 -12.82 3.83
CA LEU A 69 14.59 -13.31 2.89
C LEU A 69 15.11 -13.25 1.45
N PRO A 70 15.28 -14.40 0.77
CA PRO A 70 15.50 -14.40 -0.67
C PRO A 70 14.38 -13.67 -1.40
N ARG A 71 14.68 -12.93 -2.48
CA ARG A 71 13.71 -12.13 -3.24
C ARG A 71 12.41 -12.87 -3.56
N ARG A 72 12.51 -14.15 -3.91
CA ARG A 72 11.34 -14.97 -4.23
C ARG A 72 10.47 -15.29 -3.00
N LYS A 73 11.09 -15.51 -1.84
CA LYS A 73 10.36 -15.70 -0.58
C LYS A 73 9.70 -14.40 -0.14
N LEU A 74 10.42 -13.27 -0.24
CA LEU A 74 9.86 -11.95 0.04
C LEU A 74 8.63 -11.68 -0.85
N ALA A 75 8.73 -11.91 -2.17
CA ALA A 75 7.63 -11.70 -3.11
C ALA A 75 6.41 -12.62 -2.89
N ARG A 76 6.52 -13.68 -2.10
CA ARG A 76 5.36 -14.50 -1.66
C ARG A 76 4.71 -13.96 -0.40
N ARG A 77 5.43 -13.15 0.40
CA ARG A 77 4.94 -12.59 1.65
C ARG A 77 4.50 -11.14 1.53
N LEU A 78 5.13 -10.39 0.62
CA LEU A 78 4.90 -8.98 0.44
C LEU A 78 4.69 -8.68 -1.04
N ALA A 79 3.57 -8.02 -1.34
CA ALA A 79 3.29 -7.47 -2.66
C ALA A 79 3.33 -5.94 -2.61
N PHE A 80 3.85 -5.34 -3.68
CA PHE A 80 3.96 -3.90 -3.83
C PHE A 80 3.30 -3.41 -5.12
N VAL A 81 2.39 -2.46 -4.99
CA VAL A 81 1.76 -1.74 -6.11
C VAL A 81 2.30 -0.32 -6.10
N PRO A 82 3.16 0.04 -7.06
CA PRO A 82 3.68 1.40 -7.18
C PRO A 82 2.61 2.36 -7.72
N GLN A 83 2.83 3.66 -7.54
CA GLN A 83 1.94 4.74 -8.00
C GLN A 83 1.68 4.68 -9.53
N HIS A 84 2.71 4.38 -10.30
CA HIS A 84 2.62 4.20 -11.74
C HIS A 84 3.09 2.79 -12.08
N ALA A 85 2.21 2.05 -12.71
CA ALA A 85 2.51 0.74 -13.26
C ALA A 85 1.77 0.62 -14.59
N ASP A 86 2.51 0.22 -15.62
CA ASP A 86 1.95 -0.09 -16.92
C ASP A 86 1.92 -1.60 -17.16
N ALA A 87 1.08 -2.04 -18.05
CA ALA A 87 1.05 -3.39 -18.58
C ALA A 87 1.05 -3.32 -20.11
N GLU A 88 1.39 -4.43 -20.74
CA GLU A 88 1.29 -4.53 -22.21
C GLU A 88 -0.16 -4.41 -22.65
N ASP A 89 -0.42 -3.56 -23.64
CA ASP A 89 -1.76 -3.18 -24.09
C ASP A 89 -2.63 -4.36 -24.54
N GLU A 90 -2.02 -5.40 -25.07
CA GLU A 90 -2.67 -6.62 -25.59
C GLU A 90 -3.09 -7.62 -24.50
N LEU A 91 -2.54 -7.50 -23.28
CA LEU A 91 -2.86 -8.42 -22.19
C LEU A 91 -4.29 -8.20 -21.67
N THR A 92 -4.98 -9.30 -21.42
CA THR A 92 -6.29 -9.26 -20.77
C THR A 92 -6.14 -9.07 -19.25
N VAL A 93 -7.22 -8.66 -18.57
CA VAL A 93 -7.27 -8.60 -17.11
C VAL A 93 -6.82 -9.91 -16.48
N ARG A 94 -7.30 -11.06 -17.01
CA ARG A 94 -6.92 -12.39 -16.52
C ARG A 94 -5.43 -12.64 -16.65
N ASP A 95 -4.84 -12.28 -17.78
CA ASP A 95 -3.39 -12.45 -18.03
C ASP A 95 -2.56 -11.63 -17.06
N ILE A 96 -2.93 -10.35 -16.87
CA ILE A 96 -2.23 -9.43 -15.95
C ILE A 96 -2.30 -9.96 -14.50
N VAL A 97 -3.48 -10.40 -14.05
CA VAL A 97 -3.63 -10.94 -12.69
C VAL A 97 -2.83 -12.25 -12.53
N ALA A 98 -2.80 -13.09 -13.57
CA ALA A 98 -2.03 -14.35 -13.58
C ALA A 98 -0.52 -14.12 -13.42
N LEU A 99 0.03 -12.97 -13.86
CA LEU A 99 1.44 -12.61 -13.61
C LEU A 99 1.78 -12.54 -12.11
N GLY A 100 0.78 -12.31 -11.24
CA GLY A 100 0.94 -12.36 -9.79
C GLY A 100 1.41 -13.71 -9.27
N ARG A 101 1.24 -14.80 -10.04
CA ARG A 101 1.71 -16.15 -9.66
C ARG A 101 3.20 -16.40 -9.93
N THR A 102 3.90 -15.46 -10.60
CA THR A 102 5.34 -15.60 -10.94
C THR A 102 6.22 -16.01 -9.74
N PRO A 103 6.08 -15.48 -8.51
CA PRO A 103 6.90 -15.92 -7.37
C PRO A 103 6.66 -17.38 -6.96
N HIS A 104 5.52 -17.97 -7.30
CA HIS A 104 5.16 -19.34 -6.94
C HIS A 104 5.60 -20.38 -7.97
N ARG A 105 5.96 -19.97 -9.20
CA ARG A 105 6.23 -20.85 -10.33
C ARG A 105 7.70 -20.78 -10.76
N ARG A 106 8.27 -21.91 -11.19
CA ARG A 106 9.56 -21.98 -11.89
C ARG A 106 9.31 -21.88 -13.40
N ALA A 107 10.35 -21.67 -14.17
CA ALA A 107 10.26 -21.43 -15.62
C ALA A 107 9.49 -22.51 -16.40
N PHE A 108 9.52 -23.76 -15.94
CA PHE A 108 8.88 -24.91 -16.63
C PHE A 108 7.76 -25.56 -15.80
N ASP A 109 7.32 -24.93 -14.70
CA ASP A 109 6.20 -25.46 -13.92
C ASP A 109 4.89 -25.33 -14.71
N PHE A 110 4.07 -26.38 -14.69
CA PHE A 110 2.71 -26.32 -15.23
C PHE A 110 1.83 -25.44 -14.37
N TRP A 111 0.80 -24.87 -14.99
CA TRP A 111 -0.24 -24.12 -14.31
C TRP A 111 -1.07 -25.05 -13.43
N THR A 112 -1.21 -24.75 -12.15
CA THR A 112 -1.89 -25.61 -11.19
C THR A 112 -3.31 -25.14 -10.88
N ALA A 113 -4.12 -26.03 -10.24
CA ALA A 113 -5.43 -25.66 -9.71
C ALA A 113 -5.32 -24.57 -8.62
N GLU A 114 -4.23 -24.60 -7.82
CA GLU A 114 -3.94 -23.57 -6.81
C GLU A 114 -3.68 -22.20 -7.45
N ASP A 115 -2.94 -22.16 -8.57
CA ASP A 115 -2.71 -20.91 -9.31
C ASP A 115 -4.03 -20.34 -9.84
N SER A 116 -4.88 -21.20 -10.41
CA SER A 116 -6.20 -20.80 -10.90
C SER A 116 -7.10 -20.27 -9.77
N ALA A 117 -7.10 -20.93 -8.62
CA ALA A 117 -7.86 -20.51 -7.45
C ALA A 117 -7.40 -19.16 -6.93
N ALA A 118 -6.07 -18.96 -6.80
CA ALA A 118 -5.49 -17.68 -6.34
C ALA A 118 -5.83 -16.52 -7.29
N VAL A 119 -5.77 -16.74 -8.60
CA VAL A 119 -6.14 -15.73 -9.61
C VAL A 119 -7.63 -15.41 -9.53
N ASN A 120 -8.51 -16.43 -9.46
CA ASN A 120 -9.95 -16.20 -9.40
C ASN A 120 -10.36 -15.46 -8.12
N GLU A 121 -9.77 -15.81 -6.97
CA GLU A 121 -10.02 -15.12 -5.69
C GLU A 121 -9.57 -13.65 -5.74
N ALA A 122 -8.40 -13.37 -6.31
CA ALA A 122 -7.91 -12.01 -6.48
C ALA A 122 -8.82 -11.17 -7.39
N ILE A 123 -9.30 -11.76 -8.49
CA ILE A 123 -10.26 -11.14 -9.41
C ILE A 123 -11.56 -10.81 -8.69
N ALA A 124 -12.13 -11.76 -7.94
CA ALA A 124 -13.37 -11.56 -7.18
C ALA A 124 -13.20 -10.49 -6.09
N SER A 125 -12.07 -10.49 -5.37
CA SER A 125 -11.78 -9.48 -4.33
C SER A 125 -11.77 -8.06 -4.88
N MET A 126 -11.44 -7.87 -6.15
CA MET A 126 -11.40 -6.56 -6.81
C MET A 126 -12.60 -6.31 -7.76
N LYS A 127 -13.62 -7.20 -7.76
CA LYS A 127 -14.83 -7.11 -8.60
C LYS A 127 -14.50 -6.94 -10.09
N LEU A 128 -13.66 -7.81 -10.63
CA LEU A 128 -13.19 -7.76 -12.02
C LEU A 128 -13.76 -8.88 -12.90
N GLU A 129 -14.72 -9.66 -12.40
CA GLU A 129 -15.26 -10.86 -13.08
C GLU A 129 -15.83 -10.52 -14.49
N ASN A 130 -16.48 -9.39 -14.61
CA ASN A 130 -17.08 -8.96 -15.89
C ASN A 130 -16.06 -8.37 -16.88
N LEU A 131 -14.79 -8.24 -16.46
CA LEU A 131 -13.73 -7.61 -17.24
C LEU A 131 -12.63 -8.59 -17.66
N LEU A 132 -12.74 -9.87 -17.36
CA LEU A 132 -11.70 -10.91 -17.52
C LEU A 132 -11.02 -10.91 -18.87
N HIS A 133 -11.80 -10.76 -19.94
CA HIS A 133 -11.34 -10.81 -21.33
C HIS A 133 -11.10 -9.43 -21.94
N ARG A 134 -11.30 -8.34 -21.15
CA ARG A 134 -11.02 -7.00 -21.61
C ARG A 134 -9.52 -6.75 -21.59
N THR A 135 -9.00 -6.20 -22.68
CA THR A 135 -7.58 -5.85 -22.82
C THR A 135 -7.24 -4.57 -22.05
N TRP A 136 -5.97 -4.45 -21.62
CA TRP A 136 -5.50 -3.36 -20.75
C TRP A 136 -5.85 -1.97 -21.27
N HIS A 137 -5.63 -1.70 -22.56
CA HIS A 137 -5.89 -0.39 -23.16
C HIS A 137 -7.35 0.05 -23.09
N ARG A 138 -8.29 -0.91 -22.95
CA ARG A 138 -9.74 -0.65 -22.86
C ARG A 138 -10.25 -0.44 -21.44
N LEU A 139 -9.37 -0.52 -20.44
CA LEU A 139 -9.73 -0.31 -19.05
C LEU A 139 -9.70 1.18 -18.70
N SER A 140 -10.67 1.62 -17.87
CA SER A 140 -10.62 2.91 -17.20
C SER A 140 -9.48 2.96 -16.17
N GLY A 141 -9.11 4.15 -15.69
CA GLY A 141 -8.08 4.30 -14.66
C GLY A 141 -8.38 3.52 -13.38
N GLY A 142 -9.63 3.54 -12.91
CA GLY A 142 -10.04 2.77 -11.74
C GLY A 142 -10.03 1.26 -11.96
N GLU A 143 -10.43 0.78 -13.15
CA GLU A 143 -10.36 -0.64 -13.52
C GLU A 143 -8.90 -1.10 -13.62
N ARG A 144 -8.00 -0.29 -14.18
CA ARG A 144 -6.55 -0.55 -14.21
C ARG A 144 -5.98 -0.67 -12.80
N GLN A 145 -6.35 0.24 -11.91
CA GLN A 145 -5.88 0.22 -10.54
C GLN A 145 -6.35 -1.04 -9.78
N ARG A 146 -7.63 -1.42 -9.93
CA ARG A 146 -8.15 -2.68 -9.38
C ARG A 146 -7.42 -3.90 -9.95
N CYS A 147 -7.10 -3.89 -11.25
CA CYS A 147 -6.34 -4.96 -11.91
C CYS A 147 -4.92 -5.11 -11.33
N HIS A 148 -4.21 -4.00 -11.07
CA HIS A 148 -2.88 -4.03 -10.44
C HIS A 148 -2.94 -4.58 -9.01
N ILE A 149 -3.96 -4.18 -8.24
CA ILE A 149 -4.15 -4.71 -6.88
C ILE A 149 -4.50 -6.20 -6.94
N ALA A 150 -5.37 -6.63 -7.86
CA ALA A 150 -5.68 -8.05 -8.06
C ALA A 150 -4.42 -8.86 -8.42
N ARG A 151 -3.55 -8.35 -9.30
CA ARG A 151 -2.25 -8.95 -9.60
C ARG A 151 -1.40 -9.13 -8.35
N ALA A 152 -1.35 -8.13 -7.49
CA ALA A 152 -0.63 -8.19 -6.22
C ALA A 152 -1.25 -9.23 -5.26
N LEU A 153 -2.58 -9.29 -5.16
CA LEU A 153 -3.30 -10.27 -4.33
C LEU A 153 -3.12 -11.72 -4.81
N ALA A 154 -2.99 -11.94 -6.13
CA ALA A 154 -2.72 -13.26 -6.68
C ALA A 154 -1.37 -13.86 -6.21
N GLN A 155 -0.45 -13.04 -5.68
CA GLN A 155 0.76 -13.51 -4.98
C GLN A 155 0.43 -14.18 -3.63
N LYS A 156 -0.82 -14.05 -3.11
CA LYS A 156 -1.20 -14.50 -1.75
C LYS A 156 -0.28 -13.90 -0.66
N PRO A 157 -0.08 -12.57 -0.64
CA PRO A 157 0.84 -11.95 0.29
C PRO A 157 0.25 -11.85 1.70
N ASP A 158 1.12 -11.83 2.73
CA ASP A 158 0.75 -11.45 4.11
C ASP A 158 0.59 -9.93 4.24
N VAL A 159 1.36 -9.18 3.41
CA VAL A 159 1.44 -7.72 3.43
C VAL A 159 1.29 -7.15 2.02
N LEU A 160 0.41 -6.17 1.89
CA LEU A 160 0.19 -5.42 0.66
C LEU A 160 0.62 -3.96 0.86
N LEU A 161 1.58 -3.50 0.07
CA LEU A 161 2.02 -2.11 0.04
C LEU A 161 1.40 -1.42 -1.17
N LEU A 162 0.70 -0.28 -0.95
CA LEU A 162 0.01 0.49 -1.98
C LEU A 162 0.50 1.94 -1.98
N ASP A 163 1.23 2.34 -3.01
CA ASP A 163 1.77 3.69 -3.13
C ASP A 163 0.79 4.58 -3.91
N GLU A 164 0.00 5.37 -3.18
CA GLU A 164 -0.98 6.35 -3.70
C GLU A 164 -2.01 5.75 -4.67
N PRO A 165 -2.68 4.63 -4.32
CA PRO A 165 -3.52 3.88 -5.25
C PRO A 165 -4.81 4.58 -5.67
N VAL A 166 -5.21 5.66 -4.97
CA VAL A 166 -6.45 6.41 -5.23
C VAL A 166 -6.22 7.71 -5.99
N ASN A 167 -4.95 8.05 -6.30
CA ASN A 167 -4.65 9.27 -7.02
C ASN A 167 -5.24 9.25 -8.44
N HIS A 168 -5.72 10.39 -8.87
CA HIS A 168 -6.34 10.59 -10.20
C HIS A 168 -7.63 9.81 -10.45
N LEU A 169 -8.24 9.23 -9.42
CA LEU A 169 -9.55 8.59 -9.50
C LEU A 169 -10.64 9.58 -9.09
N ASP A 170 -11.82 9.46 -9.69
CA ASP A 170 -13.02 10.17 -9.25
C ASP A 170 -13.43 9.71 -7.85
N ILE A 171 -14.15 10.58 -7.12
CA ILE A 171 -14.54 10.35 -5.71
C ILE A 171 -15.25 9.01 -5.50
N GLU A 172 -16.16 8.64 -6.40
CA GLU A 172 -16.88 7.37 -6.34
C GLU A 172 -15.93 6.18 -6.39
N PHE A 173 -15.00 6.18 -7.36
CA PHE A 173 -14.00 5.12 -7.51
C PHE A 173 -13.00 5.09 -6.35
N GLN A 174 -12.60 6.24 -5.81
CA GLN A 174 -11.76 6.30 -4.61
C GLN A 174 -12.42 5.61 -3.42
N LEU A 175 -13.69 5.94 -3.15
CA LEU A 175 -14.44 5.38 -2.02
C LEU A 175 -14.70 3.88 -2.21
N GLU A 176 -15.03 3.44 -3.43
CA GLU A 176 -15.20 2.02 -3.73
C GLU A 176 -13.90 1.25 -3.53
N LEU A 177 -12.80 1.76 -4.09
CA LEU A 177 -11.49 1.12 -3.97
C LEU A 177 -11.04 1.02 -2.52
N MET A 178 -11.20 2.08 -1.72
CA MET A 178 -10.86 2.04 -0.29
C MET A 178 -11.70 1.01 0.48
N LYS A 179 -12.98 0.86 0.18
CA LYS A 179 -13.83 -0.20 0.76
C LYS A 179 -13.33 -1.59 0.40
N LEU A 180 -12.93 -1.83 -0.87
CA LEU A 180 -12.38 -3.11 -1.31
C LEU A 180 -11.05 -3.40 -0.58
N ILE A 181 -10.14 -2.42 -0.51
CA ILE A 181 -8.83 -2.57 0.16
C ILE A 181 -9.00 -2.91 1.64
N THR A 182 -9.88 -2.20 2.35
CA THR A 182 -10.05 -2.41 3.80
C THR A 182 -10.81 -3.68 4.16
N ALA A 183 -11.48 -4.31 3.21
CA ALA A 183 -12.13 -5.61 3.37
C ALA A 183 -11.17 -6.80 3.15
N LEU A 184 -9.93 -6.55 2.70
CA LEU A 184 -8.96 -7.62 2.44
C LEU A 184 -8.48 -8.27 3.75
N PRO A 185 -8.30 -9.60 3.77
CA PRO A 185 -7.81 -10.32 4.95
C PRO A 185 -6.27 -10.26 5.10
N VAL A 186 -5.63 -9.23 4.55
CA VAL A 186 -4.17 -9.02 4.58
C VAL A 186 -3.82 -7.72 5.29
N THR A 187 -2.59 -7.60 5.75
CA THR A 187 -2.10 -6.32 6.28
C THR A 187 -1.82 -5.38 5.13
N VAL A 188 -2.39 -4.17 5.18
CA VAL A 188 -2.21 -3.16 4.13
C VAL A 188 -1.43 -1.97 4.69
N VAL A 189 -0.38 -1.54 4.00
CA VAL A 189 0.24 -0.23 4.21
C VAL A 189 -0.04 0.60 2.96
N ILE A 190 -0.77 1.70 3.12
CA ILE A 190 -1.25 2.53 2.03
C ILE A 190 -0.74 3.97 2.18
N ALA A 191 -0.01 4.46 1.20
CA ALA A 191 0.33 5.88 1.14
C ALA A 191 -0.87 6.67 0.61
N LEU A 192 -1.25 7.70 1.34
CA LEU A 192 -2.39 8.56 1.04
C LEU A 192 -2.00 10.04 1.16
N HIS A 193 -2.72 10.89 0.43
CA HIS A 193 -2.64 12.34 0.56
C HIS A 193 -3.85 12.94 1.29
N ASP A 194 -5.01 12.32 1.16
CA ASP A 194 -6.25 12.78 1.78
C ASP A 194 -6.36 12.31 3.22
N LEU A 195 -6.38 13.27 4.15
CA LEU A 195 -6.48 13.01 5.59
C LEU A 195 -7.86 12.45 5.97
N ASN A 196 -8.94 12.84 5.27
CA ASN A 196 -10.27 12.35 5.54
C ASN A 196 -10.42 10.88 5.11
N LEU A 197 -9.86 10.50 3.95
CA LEU A 197 -9.79 9.10 3.53
C LEU A 197 -8.98 8.27 4.52
N ALA A 198 -7.82 8.78 4.94
CA ALA A 198 -6.98 8.09 5.91
C ALA A 198 -7.67 7.92 7.27
N ALA A 199 -8.32 8.97 7.78
CA ALA A 199 -9.06 8.92 9.04
C ALA A 199 -10.24 7.95 9.00
N LYS A 200 -10.91 7.82 7.84
CA LYS A 200 -12.08 6.96 7.68
C LYS A 200 -11.73 5.49 7.51
N TYR A 201 -10.64 5.17 6.83
CA TYR A 201 -10.36 3.81 6.36
C TYR A 201 -9.14 3.13 7.01
N CYS A 202 -8.27 3.87 7.71
CA CYS A 202 -7.09 3.31 8.34
C CYS A 202 -7.28 3.15 9.86
N GLN A 203 -6.85 2.03 10.41
CA GLN A 203 -6.86 1.80 11.86
C GLN A 203 -5.65 2.45 12.55
N GLN A 204 -4.56 2.63 11.81
CA GLN A 204 -3.35 3.26 12.29
C GLN A 204 -2.83 4.23 11.24
N LEU A 205 -2.28 5.34 11.66
CA LEU A 205 -1.60 6.29 10.81
C LEU A 205 -0.13 6.41 11.22
N ILE A 206 0.72 6.61 10.23
CA ILE A 206 2.14 6.95 10.38
C ILE A 206 2.35 8.25 9.62
N ILE A 207 2.77 9.29 10.31
CA ILE A 207 2.97 10.60 9.69
C ILE A 207 4.45 10.86 9.50
N LEU A 208 4.87 11.00 8.24
CA LEU A 208 6.23 11.31 7.83
C LEU A 208 6.40 12.79 7.53
N LYS A 209 7.47 13.37 8.02
CA LYS A 209 7.93 14.72 7.66
C LYS A 209 9.46 14.73 7.56
N GLN A 210 9.98 15.20 6.43
CA GLN A 210 11.43 15.31 6.20
C GLN A 210 12.21 14.03 6.57
N GLY A 211 11.71 12.88 6.12
CA GLY A 211 12.35 11.58 6.34
C GLY A 211 12.25 11.03 7.76
N LYS A 212 11.44 11.61 8.65
CA LYS A 212 11.24 11.15 10.03
C LYS A 212 9.78 10.85 10.31
N VAL A 213 9.50 9.87 11.18
CA VAL A 213 8.17 9.68 11.77
C VAL A 213 7.97 10.72 12.85
N ILE A 214 6.93 11.54 12.70
CA ILE A 214 6.60 12.59 13.69
C ILE A 214 5.39 12.22 14.55
N ALA A 215 4.55 11.30 14.09
CA ALA A 215 3.44 10.75 14.86
C ALA A 215 3.07 9.36 14.35
N THR A 216 2.62 8.48 15.25
CA THR A 216 2.02 7.18 14.95
C THR A 216 0.93 6.87 15.96
N GLY A 217 -0.21 6.34 15.51
CA GLY A 217 -1.34 6.00 16.37
C GLY A 217 -2.64 5.87 15.58
N SER A 218 -3.77 5.72 16.29
CA SER A 218 -5.08 5.77 15.66
C SER A 218 -5.39 7.18 15.13
N PRO A 219 -6.22 7.32 14.08
CA PRO A 219 -6.60 8.64 13.54
C PRO A 219 -7.06 9.61 14.64
N ASP A 220 -7.95 9.15 15.53
CA ASP A 220 -8.50 9.98 16.61
C ASP A 220 -7.45 10.42 17.63
N SER A 221 -6.39 9.63 17.82
CA SER A 221 -5.36 9.94 18.83
C SER A 221 -4.30 10.91 18.34
N ILE A 222 -4.03 10.95 17.02
CA ILE A 222 -2.89 11.74 16.51
C ILE A 222 -3.27 12.91 15.60
N LEU A 223 -4.43 12.85 14.92
CA LEU A 223 -4.83 13.95 14.05
C LEU A 223 -5.35 15.12 14.89
N THR A 224 -4.52 16.14 15.05
CA THR A 224 -4.87 17.39 15.72
C THR A 224 -4.65 18.58 14.78
N PRO A 225 -5.36 19.72 14.97
CA PRO A 225 -5.12 20.94 14.19
C PRO A 225 -3.65 21.37 14.21
N GLU A 226 -2.98 21.25 15.36
CA GLU A 226 -1.57 21.60 15.55
C GLU A 226 -0.66 20.69 14.74
N LEU A 227 -0.90 19.36 14.75
CA LEU A 227 -0.12 18.41 13.97
C LEU A 227 -0.28 18.67 12.47
N ILE A 228 -1.51 18.94 12.01
CA ILE A 228 -1.79 19.26 10.61
C ILE A 228 -1.07 20.54 10.20
N GLN A 229 -1.20 21.60 10.99
CA GLN A 229 -0.54 22.87 10.71
C GLN A 229 0.99 22.73 10.68
N ASN A 230 1.56 22.00 11.64
CA ASN A 230 3.00 21.78 11.72
C ASN A 230 3.51 20.92 10.57
N THR A 231 2.71 19.98 10.06
CA THR A 231 3.13 19.03 9.02
C THR A 231 2.93 19.59 7.63
N TRP A 232 1.72 20.08 7.33
CA TRP A 232 1.32 20.52 5.97
C TRP A 232 1.28 22.05 5.83
N ARG A 233 1.46 22.82 6.93
CA ARG A 233 1.40 24.29 6.95
C ARG A 233 0.01 24.83 6.59
N VAL A 234 -1.03 24.07 6.87
CA VAL A 234 -2.44 24.39 6.61
C VAL A 234 -3.18 24.43 7.94
N LYS A 235 -4.00 25.46 8.15
CA LYS A 235 -4.92 25.51 9.29
C LYS A 235 -6.06 24.55 9.03
N ALA A 236 -6.46 23.78 10.05
CA ALA A 236 -7.56 22.84 9.95
C ALA A 236 -8.44 22.90 11.21
N ARG A 237 -9.72 22.59 11.02
CA ARG A 237 -10.66 22.27 12.09
C ARG A 237 -11.01 20.80 11.99
N ILE A 238 -11.12 20.12 13.12
CA ILE A 238 -11.46 18.72 13.20
C ILE A 238 -12.75 18.57 13.97
N ASN A 239 -13.73 17.96 13.35
CA ASN A 239 -15.03 17.65 13.93
C ASN A 239 -15.31 16.15 13.76
N GLN A 240 -16.20 15.60 14.58
CA GLN A 240 -16.72 14.27 14.33
C GLN A 240 -17.97 14.35 13.43
N THR A 241 -18.06 13.46 12.45
CA THR A 241 -19.28 13.31 11.65
C THR A 241 -20.39 12.64 12.47
N ALA A 242 -21.63 12.68 11.99
CA ALA A 242 -22.76 11.91 12.55
C ALA A 242 -22.49 10.39 12.59
N PHE A 243 -21.51 9.88 11.82
CA PHE A 243 -21.11 8.48 11.77
C PHE A 243 -19.90 8.16 12.67
N GLY A 244 -19.47 9.11 13.52
CA GLY A 244 -18.35 8.92 14.46
C GLY A 244 -16.96 8.96 13.83
N THR A 245 -16.82 9.31 12.55
CA THR A 245 -15.51 9.47 11.87
C THR A 245 -15.05 10.92 11.94
N LEU A 246 -13.73 11.14 11.95
CA LEU A 246 -13.18 12.48 11.88
C LEU A 246 -13.51 13.15 10.53
N ASN A 247 -13.82 14.44 10.58
CA ASN A 247 -13.98 15.34 9.44
C ASN A 247 -13.01 16.51 9.57
N ILE A 248 -12.05 16.55 8.67
CA ILE A 248 -10.98 17.56 8.64
C ILE A 248 -11.33 18.60 7.59
N GLN A 249 -11.56 19.82 8.05
CA GLN A 249 -11.88 20.98 7.22
C GLN A 249 -10.67 21.93 7.19
N TYR A 250 -10.19 22.23 6.01
CA TYR A 250 -9.09 23.17 5.81
C TYR A 250 -9.61 24.60 5.74
N ALA A 251 -8.87 25.55 6.36
CA ALA A 251 -9.17 26.97 6.39
C ALA A 251 -8.16 27.79 5.57
#